data_e86e7e6e01957d9326124310bd504ef4
#
_entry.id   e86e7e6e01957d9326124310bd504ef4
#
_cell.length_a   1.000
_cell.length_b   1.000
_cell.length_c   1.000
_cell.angle_alpha   90.00
_cell.angle_beta   90.00
_cell.angle_gamma   90.00
#
_symmetry.space_group_name_H-M   'P 1'
#
loop_
_entity.id
_entity.type
_entity.pdbx_description
1 polymer ?
#
loop_
_entity_poly.entity_id
_entity_poly.type
_entity_poly.pdbx_seq_one_letter_code
_entity_poly.pdbx_strand_id
1 'polypeptide(L)'
;MAQFSLPQNSKIEVGNYFKDKTNSKNLRKINVYRWDPSTGKNPRVDTFEVDMDNCGPKVLDILFKIKNEIDPSLTFRRSCAHGVCGSCAMNIDGINSLACIKSHTDIKGDLNVYPLPHLKVVKDLIGDLTTLYKQYESIQPWLKVDQTGKEKSELKQTQKDREKLDGYY
;
A
#
# COMPACT_ATOMS: atom_id res chain seq x y z
N MET A 1 38.40 10.63 -14.32
CA MET A 1 37.81 9.91 -13.18
C MET A 1 36.31 9.77 -13.44
N ALA A 2 35.77 8.58 -13.36
CA ALA A 2 34.34 8.40 -13.47
C ALA A 2 33.66 8.98 -12.23
N GLN A 3 32.73 9.91 -12.42
CA GLN A 3 31.98 10.53 -11.34
C GLN A 3 30.72 9.70 -11.12
N PHE A 4 30.66 8.99 -10.00
CA PHE A 4 29.47 8.26 -9.62
C PHE A 4 28.39 9.24 -9.15
N SER A 5 27.30 9.32 -9.89
CA SER A 5 26.09 10.04 -9.47
C SER A 5 25.00 9.04 -9.09
N LEU A 6 24.27 9.32 -8.00
CA LEU A 6 23.10 8.52 -7.65
C LEU A 6 22.01 8.69 -8.73
N PRO A 7 21.28 7.62 -9.07
CA PRO A 7 20.13 7.72 -9.96
C PRO A 7 19.12 8.75 -9.45
N GLN A 8 18.37 9.37 -10.35
CA GLN A 8 17.23 10.22 -9.96
C GLN A 8 16.27 9.42 -9.07
N ASN A 9 15.66 10.09 -8.08
CA ASN A 9 14.74 9.51 -7.12
C ASN A 9 15.34 8.47 -6.14
N SER A 10 16.67 8.38 -6.05
CA SER A 10 17.35 7.48 -5.12
C SER A 10 17.51 8.03 -3.71
N LYS A 11 17.25 9.32 -3.51
CA LYS A 11 17.39 10.01 -2.22
C LYS A 11 16.03 10.49 -1.74
N ILE A 12 15.66 10.11 -0.51
CA ILE A 12 14.46 10.63 0.15
C ILE A 12 14.80 11.96 0.83
N GLU A 13 14.04 12.99 0.52
CA GLU A 13 14.21 14.34 1.08
C GLU A 13 13.23 14.57 2.23
N VAL A 14 13.53 15.55 3.07
CA VAL A 14 12.59 16.05 4.07
C VAL A 14 11.52 16.85 3.33
N GLY A 15 10.26 16.49 3.54
CA GLY A 15 9.14 17.11 2.89
C GLY A 15 8.49 18.23 3.70
N ASN A 16 7.20 18.43 3.46
CA ASN A 16 6.40 19.45 4.10
C ASN A 16 5.98 19.03 5.52
N TYR A 17 5.84 20.01 6.40
CA TYR A 17 5.29 19.82 7.73
C TYR A 17 3.90 20.47 7.82
N PHE A 18 2.89 19.66 8.08
CA PHE A 18 1.50 20.10 8.21
C PHE A 18 1.12 20.10 9.70
N LYS A 19 1.11 21.30 10.27
CA LYS A 19 0.74 21.50 11.68
C LYS A 19 -0.79 21.43 11.83
N ASP A 20 -1.25 20.75 12.89
CA ASP A 20 -2.66 20.74 13.24
C ASP A 20 -3.15 22.14 13.69
N LYS A 21 -4.40 22.44 13.33
CA LYS A 21 -5.07 23.73 13.63
C LYS A 21 -6.08 23.63 14.76
N THR A 22 -6.33 22.42 15.28
CA THR A 22 -7.46 22.15 16.19
C THR A 22 -7.15 22.36 17.68
N ASN A 23 -5.90 22.67 18.06
CA ASN A 23 -5.46 22.75 19.46
C ASN A 23 -5.78 21.49 20.30
N SER A 24 -5.90 20.32 19.69
CA SER A 24 -6.09 19.06 20.39
C SER A 24 -4.87 18.74 21.27
N LYS A 25 -5.15 18.08 22.41
CA LYS A 25 -4.09 17.60 23.31
C LYS A 25 -3.52 16.24 22.87
N ASN A 26 -4.20 15.52 22.01
CA ASN A 26 -3.84 14.17 21.57
C ASN A 26 -3.39 14.18 20.10
N LEU A 27 -2.32 14.92 19.84
CA LEU A 27 -1.72 15.01 18.51
C LEU A 27 -0.69 13.90 18.33
N ARG A 28 -0.69 13.30 17.14
CA ARG A 28 0.31 12.34 16.69
C ARG A 28 0.94 12.77 15.37
N LYS A 29 2.25 12.58 15.27
CA LYS A 29 2.98 12.80 14.02
C LYS A 29 2.90 11.57 13.13
N ILE A 30 2.53 11.82 11.89
CA ILE A 30 2.40 10.80 10.84
C ILE A 30 3.34 11.19 9.71
N ASN A 31 4.35 10.38 9.49
CA ASN A 31 5.34 10.56 8.44
C ASN A 31 4.93 9.71 7.23
N VAL A 32 4.63 10.35 6.13
CA VAL A 32 4.12 9.68 4.93
C VAL A 32 5.06 9.92 3.75
N TYR A 33 5.47 8.84 3.11
CA TYR A 33 6.22 8.90 1.86
C TYR A 33 5.39 9.53 0.75
N ARG A 34 5.97 10.50 0.06
CA ARG A 34 5.35 11.24 -1.04
C ARG A 34 6.26 11.24 -2.25
N TRP A 35 5.70 10.91 -3.39
CA TRP A 35 6.36 11.00 -4.67
C TRP A 35 5.36 11.18 -5.80
N ASP A 36 5.67 12.09 -6.72
CA ASP A 36 4.86 12.35 -7.91
C ASP A 36 5.77 12.29 -9.15
N PRO A 37 5.51 11.36 -10.08
CA PRO A 37 6.34 11.18 -11.27
C PRO A 37 6.32 12.39 -12.19
N SER A 38 5.26 13.22 -12.15
CA SER A 38 5.13 14.40 -13.01
C SER A 38 6.11 15.52 -12.67
N THR A 39 6.62 15.52 -11.43
CA THR A 39 7.50 16.62 -10.97
C THR A 39 8.97 16.40 -11.30
N GLY A 40 9.40 15.17 -11.58
CA GLY A 40 10.80 14.80 -11.78
C GLY A 40 11.70 14.99 -10.55
N LYS A 41 11.11 15.30 -9.38
CA LYS A 41 11.83 15.52 -8.12
C LYS A 41 12.05 14.22 -7.35
N ASN A 42 13.01 14.24 -6.44
CA ASN A 42 13.22 13.14 -5.50
C ASN A 42 11.98 12.92 -4.63
N PRO A 43 11.75 11.68 -4.16
CA PRO A 43 10.74 11.40 -3.16
C PRO A 43 11.06 12.13 -1.85
N ARG A 44 10.03 12.44 -1.10
CA ARG A 44 10.12 13.11 0.19
C ARG A 44 9.26 12.41 1.24
N VAL A 45 9.47 12.75 2.50
CA VAL A 45 8.59 12.36 3.60
C VAL A 45 7.91 13.61 4.14
N ASP A 46 6.60 13.69 3.96
CA ASP A 46 5.76 14.74 4.54
C ASP A 46 5.33 14.32 5.95
N THR A 47 5.36 15.25 6.91
CA THR A 47 4.95 15.03 8.30
C THR A 47 3.63 15.74 8.57
N PHE A 48 2.64 15.01 9.04
CA PHE A 48 1.32 15.50 9.40
C PHE A 48 1.09 15.39 10.90
N GLU A 49 0.70 16.47 11.57
CA GLU A 49 0.11 16.40 12.90
C GLU A 49 -1.37 16.08 12.77
N VAL A 50 -1.80 14.98 13.35
CA VAL A 50 -3.19 14.51 13.26
C VAL A 50 -3.77 14.40 14.66
N ASP A 51 -4.95 15.00 14.85
CA ASP A 51 -5.75 14.83 16.06
C ASP A 51 -6.35 13.43 16.10
N MET A 52 -5.95 12.66 17.14
CA MET A 52 -6.36 11.26 17.30
C MET A 52 -7.68 11.10 18.05
N ASP A 53 -8.19 12.14 18.73
CA ASP A 53 -9.45 12.07 19.47
C ASP A 53 -10.66 11.93 18.51
N ASN A 54 -10.54 12.53 17.32
CA ASN A 54 -11.53 12.45 16.26
C ASN A 54 -11.07 11.58 15.07
N CYS A 55 -10.29 10.55 15.34
CA CYS A 55 -9.78 9.63 14.32
C CYS A 55 -10.16 8.18 14.67
N GLY A 56 -10.51 7.40 13.66
CA GLY A 56 -10.75 5.98 13.85
C GLY A 56 -9.48 5.20 14.24
N PRO A 57 -9.60 3.96 14.75
CA PRO A 57 -8.50 3.23 15.37
C PRO A 57 -7.49 2.65 14.37
N LYS A 58 -7.78 2.68 13.07
CA LYS A 58 -6.94 2.05 12.04
C LYS A 58 -6.04 3.05 11.35
N VAL A 59 -4.90 2.58 10.85
CA VAL A 59 -4.00 3.41 10.04
C VAL A 59 -4.71 3.94 8.79
N LEU A 60 -5.62 3.17 8.20
CA LEU A 60 -6.42 3.63 7.07
C LEU A 60 -7.28 4.85 7.40
N ASP A 61 -7.84 4.92 8.62
CA ASP A 61 -8.66 6.05 9.06
C ASP A 61 -7.82 7.33 9.15
N ILE A 62 -6.58 7.22 9.64
CA ILE A 62 -5.62 8.33 9.67
C ILE A 62 -5.33 8.82 8.24
N LEU A 63 -5.08 7.92 7.29
CA LEU A 63 -4.81 8.28 5.90
C LEU A 63 -6.03 8.98 5.27
N PHE A 64 -7.24 8.54 5.59
CA PHE A 64 -8.46 9.23 5.17
C PHE A 64 -8.58 10.63 5.76
N LYS A 65 -8.30 10.77 7.05
CA LYS A 65 -8.33 12.07 7.71
C LYS A 65 -7.32 13.02 7.08
N ILE A 66 -6.09 12.58 6.86
CA ILE A 66 -5.08 13.38 6.15
C ILE A 66 -5.59 13.79 4.76
N LYS A 67 -6.10 12.85 3.97
CA LYS A 67 -6.55 13.11 2.61
C LYS A 67 -7.76 14.05 2.54
N ASN A 68 -8.70 13.92 3.47
CA ASN A 68 -9.93 14.68 3.42
C ASN A 68 -9.82 16.07 4.03
N GLU A 69 -8.99 16.23 5.07
CA GLU A 69 -8.96 17.44 5.88
C GLU A 69 -7.67 18.25 5.72
N ILE A 70 -6.53 17.61 5.35
CA ILE A 70 -5.21 18.27 5.37
C ILE A 70 -4.64 18.38 3.95
N ASP A 71 -4.48 17.24 3.25
CA ASP A 71 -3.86 17.19 1.92
C ASP A 71 -4.58 16.22 0.98
N PRO A 72 -5.49 16.71 0.13
CA PRO A 72 -6.25 15.89 -0.80
C PRO A 72 -5.41 15.24 -1.90
N SER A 73 -4.16 15.67 -2.09
CA SER A 73 -3.27 15.12 -3.10
C SER A 73 -2.67 13.77 -2.70
N LEU A 74 -2.76 13.36 -1.41
CA LEU A 74 -2.27 12.08 -0.92
C LEU A 74 -2.94 10.93 -1.66
N THR A 75 -2.12 10.01 -2.19
CA THR A 75 -2.60 8.92 -3.04
C THR A 75 -2.29 7.56 -2.43
N PHE A 76 -3.33 6.74 -2.23
CA PHE A 76 -3.24 5.36 -1.75
C PHE A 76 -4.41 4.52 -2.28
N ARG A 77 -4.26 3.19 -2.27
CA ARG A 77 -5.33 2.26 -2.67
C ARG A 77 -6.13 1.81 -1.47
N ARG A 78 -7.42 1.63 -1.69
CA ARG A 78 -8.31 0.96 -0.74
C ARG A 78 -9.50 0.35 -1.49
N SER A 79 -10.13 -0.65 -0.91
CA SER A 79 -11.39 -1.24 -1.42
C SER A 79 -12.24 -1.71 -0.25
N CYS A 80 -12.06 -2.94 0.25
CA CYS A 80 -12.94 -3.56 1.25
C CYS A 80 -12.91 -2.88 2.64
N ALA A 81 -11.81 -2.28 3.04
CA ALA A 81 -11.58 -1.67 4.36
C ALA A 81 -11.66 -2.63 5.57
N HIS A 82 -11.67 -3.97 5.36
CA HIS A 82 -11.77 -4.98 6.43
C HIS A 82 -10.87 -6.20 6.23
N GLY A 83 -9.73 -6.04 5.55
CA GLY A 83 -8.66 -7.02 5.51
C GLY A 83 -8.78 -8.13 4.46
N VAL A 84 -9.74 -8.07 3.52
CA VAL A 84 -9.98 -9.15 2.54
C VAL A 84 -9.25 -8.93 1.22
N CYS A 85 -9.31 -7.72 0.65
CA CYS A 85 -8.87 -7.50 -0.73
C CYS A 85 -7.36 -7.22 -0.91
N GLY A 86 -6.63 -6.95 0.17
CA GLY A 86 -5.19 -6.64 0.10
C GLY A 86 -4.81 -5.28 -0.48
N SER A 87 -5.75 -4.51 -1.06
CA SER A 87 -5.43 -3.30 -1.83
C SER A 87 -4.77 -2.18 -1.02
N CYS A 88 -4.99 -2.12 0.30
CA CYS A 88 -4.38 -1.14 1.20
C CYS A 88 -3.08 -1.64 1.84
N ALA A 89 -2.40 -2.62 1.21
CA ALA A 89 -1.12 -3.10 1.68
C ALA A 89 -0.05 -2.03 1.49
N MET A 90 0.70 -1.76 2.56
CA MET A 90 1.81 -0.80 2.59
C MET A 90 2.79 -1.14 3.71
N ASN A 91 3.92 -0.49 3.75
CA ASN A 91 4.87 -0.63 4.85
C ASN A 91 4.49 0.36 5.96
N ILE A 92 4.13 -0.17 7.11
CA ILE A 92 3.71 0.59 8.28
C ILE A 92 4.71 0.35 9.38
N ASP A 93 5.46 1.38 9.73
CA ASP A 93 6.51 1.35 10.75
C ASP A 93 7.51 0.18 10.57
N GLY A 94 7.96 -0.02 9.33
CA GLY A 94 8.91 -1.07 8.97
C GLY A 94 8.29 -2.44 8.70
N ILE A 95 6.99 -2.64 8.95
CA ILE A 95 6.29 -3.91 8.77
C ILE A 95 5.30 -3.80 7.61
N ASN A 96 5.35 -4.73 6.66
CA ASN A 96 4.35 -4.82 5.60
C ASN A 96 3.02 -5.30 6.18
N SER A 97 1.99 -4.48 6.09
CA SER A 97 0.69 -4.75 6.68
C SER A 97 -0.44 -4.08 5.89
N LEU A 98 -1.68 -4.44 6.21
CA LEU A 98 -2.87 -3.82 5.65
C LEU A 98 -3.31 -2.65 6.52
N ALA A 99 -3.37 -1.45 5.97
CA ALA A 99 -3.75 -0.24 6.70
C ALA A 99 -5.16 -0.32 7.32
N CYS A 100 -6.06 -1.11 6.73
CA CYS A 100 -7.44 -1.26 7.21
C CYS A 100 -7.60 -2.17 8.43
N ILE A 101 -6.58 -2.96 8.79
CA ILE A 101 -6.62 -3.84 9.98
C ILE A 101 -5.58 -3.44 11.03
N LYS A 102 -4.48 -2.82 10.61
CA LYS A 102 -3.43 -2.38 11.54
C LYS A 102 -3.94 -1.25 12.43
N SER A 103 -3.94 -1.48 13.75
CA SER A 103 -4.27 -0.44 14.72
C SER A 103 -3.09 0.53 14.87
N HIS A 104 -3.39 1.82 14.90
CA HIS A 104 -2.37 2.82 15.20
C HIS A 104 -1.92 2.78 16.67
N THR A 105 -2.75 2.25 17.58
CA THR A 105 -2.41 2.13 19.01
C THR A 105 -1.32 1.10 19.30
N ASP A 106 -1.12 0.14 18.38
CA ASP A 106 -0.06 -0.88 18.49
C ASP A 106 1.34 -0.29 18.23
N ILE A 107 1.40 0.92 17.69
CA ILE A 107 2.63 1.59 17.28
C ILE A 107 2.95 2.69 18.29
N LYS A 108 4.13 2.65 18.88
CA LYS A 108 4.61 3.65 19.84
C LYS A 108 5.31 4.81 19.11
N GLY A 109 5.00 6.05 19.53
CA GLY A 109 5.63 7.25 18.96
C GLY A 109 5.06 7.66 17.60
N ASP A 110 5.89 8.20 16.72
CA ASP A 110 5.50 8.65 15.39
C ASP A 110 5.13 7.45 14.51
N LEU A 111 4.16 7.64 13.63
CA LEU A 111 3.75 6.62 12.67
C LEU A 111 4.42 6.87 11.33
N ASN A 112 5.13 5.88 10.81
CA ASN A 112 5.80 5.95 9.52
C ASN A 112 5.09 5.10 8.48
N VAL A 113 4.73 5.69 7.34
CA VAL A 113 3.99 5.00 6.28
C VAL A 113 4.73 5.16 4.95
N TYR A 114 5.10 4.02 4.37
CA TYR A 114 5.81 3.92 3.10
C TYR A 114 5.08 2.99 2.12
N PRO A 115 5.33 3.08 0.81
CA PRO A 115 4.85 2.08 -0.12
C PRO A 115 5.45 0.71 0.18
N LEU A 116 4.86 -0.35 -0.36
CA LEU A 116 5.45 -1.70 -0.27
C LEU A 116 6.87 -1.69 -0.89
N PRO A 117 7.86 -2.27 -0.20
CA PRO A 117 9.21 -2.36 -0.71
C PRO A 117 9.28 -3.23 -1.98
N HIS A 118 10.34 -3.05 -2.75
CA HIS A 118 10.64 -3.78 -3.99
C HIS A 118 9.62 -3.63 -5.13
N LEU A 119 8.65 -2.74 -4.99
CA LEU A 119 7.73 -2.36 -6.07
C LEU A 119 8.10 -0.98 -6.61
N LYS A 120 8.02 -0.81 -7.92
CA LYS A 120 8.14 0.52 -8.53
C LYS A 120 6.98 1.38 -8.03
N VAL A 121 7.28 2.54 -7.47
CA VAL A 121 6.24 3.46 -7.02
C VAL A 121 5.59 4.14 -8.23
N VAL A 122 4.28 4.12 -8.29
CA VAL A 122 3.48 4.85 -9.30
C VAL A 122 3.23 6.27 -8.83
N LYS A 123 2.76 6.44 -7.61
CA LYS A 123 2.58 7.73 -6.93
C LYS A 123 2.39 7.48 -5.43
N ASP A 124 3.05 8.26 -4.58
CA ASP A 124 2.95 8.20 -3.12
C ASP A 124 3.03 6.76 -2.56
N LEU A 125 1.94 6.23 -2.03
CA LEU A 125 1.86 4.89 -1.43
C LEU A 125 1.43 3.80 -2.43
N ILE A 126 1.27 4.13 -3.72
CA ILE A 126 0.85 3.18 -4.75
C ILE A 126 2.06 2.55 -5.43
N GLY A 127 2.23 1.24 -5.24
CA GLY A 127 3.18 0.42 -5.98
C GLY A 127 2.60 -0.14 -7.29
N ASP A 128 3.47 -0.37 -8.27
CA ASP A 128 3.14 -1.04 -9.53
C ASP A 128 3.12 -2.56 -9.32
N LEU A 129 1.99 -3.17 -9.56
CA LEU A 129 1.77 -4.61 -9.39
C LEU A 129 2.04 -5.44 -10.65
N THR A 130 2.52 -4.82 -11.73
CA THR A 130 2.73 -5.51 -13.01
C THR A 130 3.67 -6.72 -12.88
N THR A 131 4.75 -6.59 -12.11
CA THR A 131 5.70 -7.69 -11.88
C THR A 131 5.07 -8.81 -11.06
N LEU A 132 4.28 -8.47 -10.04
CA LEU A 132 3.54 -9.44 -9.24
C LEU A 132 2.56 -10.26 -10.11
N TYR A 133 1.79 -9.59 -10.97
CA TYR A 133 0.86 -10.29 -11.87
C TYR A 133 1.57 -11.16 -12.90
N LYS A 134 2.71 -10.73 -13.45
CA LYS A 134 3.53 -11.57 -14.34
C LYS A 134 4.04 -12.83 -13.63
N GLN A 135 4.47 -12.72 -12.39
CA GLN A 135 4.89 -13.87 -11.59
C GLN A 135 3.70 -14.80 -11.30
N TYR A 136 2.57 -14.25 -10.90
CA TYR A 136 1.32 -14.99 -10.70
C TYR A 136 0.89 -15.74 -11.96
N GLU A 137 0.91 -15.10 -13.12
CA GLU A 137 0.62 -15.73 -14.41
C GLU A 137 1.61 -16.84 -14.75
N SER A 138 2.88 -16.70 -14.40
CA SER A 138 3.90 -17.70 -14.72
C SER A 138 3.70 -19.01 -13.98
N ILE A 139 3.20 -18.99 -12.75
CA ILE A 139 2.91 -20.19 -11.95
C ILE A 139 1.53 -20.80 -12.29
N GLN A 140 0.66 -20.04 -12.97
CA GLN A 140 -0.68 -20.47 -13.40
C GLN A 140 -1.46 -21.20 -12.27
N PRO A 141 -1.75 -20.55 -11.14
CA PRO A 141 -2.31 -21.22 -9.97
C PRO A 141 -3.80 -21.59 -10.11
N TRP A 142 -4.40 -21.20 -11.21
CA TRP A 142 -5.79 -21.55 -11.52
C TRP A 142 -5.90 -22.95 -12.11
N LEU A 143 -7.10 -23.54 -11.95
CA LEU A 143 -7.42 -24.81 -12.57
C LEU A 143 -7.37 -24.71 -14.10
N LYS A 144 -6.58 -25.59 -14.71
CA LYS A 144 -6.56 -25.79 -16.16
C LYS A 144 -7.50 -26.93 -16.50
N VAL A 145 -8.52 -26.64 -17.30
CA VAL A 145 -9.42 -27.65 -17.86
C VAL A 145 -9.25 -27.62 -19.36
N ASP A 146 -9.10 -28.79 -19.98
CA ASP A 146 -9.13 -28.92 -21.41
C ASP A 146 -10.52 -28.55 -21.90
N GLN A 147 -10.65 -27.36 -22.49
CA GLN A 147 -11.91 -26.88 -23.06
C GLN A 147 -12.16 -27.61 -24.38
N THR A 148 -12.59 -28.84 -24.33
CA THR A 148 -12.97 -29.63 -25.53
C THR A 148 -14.43 -29.52 -25.91
N GLY A 149 -15.25 -28.77 -25.15
CA GLY A 149 -16.69 -28.70 -25.38
C GLY A 149 -17.28 -27.29 -25.27
N LYS A 150 -18.29 -27.04 -26.10
CA LYS A 150 -19.19 -25.87 -26.05
C LYS A 150 -20.17 -25.98 -24.86
N GLU A 151 -19.72 -26.42 -23.72
CA GLU A 151 -20.59 -26.62 -22.57
C GLU A 151 -20.95 -25.26 -21.91
N LYS A 152 -22.25 -25.02 -21.83
CA LYS A 152 -22.84 -23.85 -21.16
C LYS A 152 -22.94 -24.01 -19.61
N SER A 153 -22.35 -25.06 -19.06
CA SER A 153 -22.39 -25.41 -17.64
C SER A 153 -21.01 -25.26 -16.99
N GLU A 154 -20.97 -25.17 -15.66
CA GLU A 154 -19.74 -25.15 -14.89
C GLU A 154 -18.84 -26.34 -15.25
N LEU A 155 -17.55 -26.05 -15.46
CA LEU A 155 -16.55 -27.09 -15.72
C LEU A 155 -16.38 -27.99 -14.50
N LYS A 156 -16.62 -29.29 -14.66
CA LYS A 156 -16.44 -30.26 -13.60
C LYS A 156 -14.95 -30.46 -13.31
N GLN A 157 -14.55 -30.24 -12.08
CA GLN A 157 -13.19 -30.51 -11.63
C GLN A 157 -13.01 -32.01 -11.41
N THR A 158 -11.94 -32.58 -11.93
CA THR A 158 -11.55 -33.95 -11.57
C THR A 158 -10.87 -33.95 -10.19
N GLN A 159 -10.92 -35.09 -9.48
CA GLN A 159 -10.23 -35.24 -8.20
C GLN A 159 -8.73 -34.96 -8.34
N LYS A 160 -8.12 -35.40 -9.44
CA LYS A 160 -6.70 -35.17 -9.74
C LYS A 160 -6.35 -33.69 -9.92
N ASP A 161 -7.26 -32.87 -10.43
CA ASP A 161 -7.04 -31.43 -10.58
C ASP A 161 -7.17 -30.72 -9.23
N ARG A 162 -8.04 -31.19 -8.32
CA ARG A 162 -8.14 -30.70 -6.94
C ARG A 162 -6.88 -31.03 -6.13
N GLU A 163 -6.38 -32.25 -6.20
CA GLU A 163 -5.15 -32.67 -5.51
C GLU A 163 -3.94 -31.85 -5.96
N LYS A 164 -3.87 -31.44 -7.22
CA LYS A 164 -2.82 -30.52 -7.67
C LYS A 164 -2.93 -29.13 -7.06
N LEU A 165 -4.14 -28.61 -6.88
CA LEU A 165 -4.36 -27.31 -6.24
C LEU A 165 -3.99 -27.34 -4.75
N ASP A 166 -4.36 -28.39 -4.04
CA ASP A 166 -4.06 -28.55 -2.61
C ASP A 166 -2.56 -28.66 -2.32
N GLY A 167 -1.74 -29.02 -3.32
CA GLY A 167 -0.27 -29.06 -3.22
C GLY A 167 0.45 -27.70 -3.36
N TYR A 168 -0.30 -26.60 -3.63
CA TYR A 168 0.26 -25.25 -3.80
C TYR A 168 -0.06 -24.29 -2.63
N TYR A 169 -0.70 -24.78 -1.55
CA TYR A 169 -1.01 -24.01 -0.34
C TYR A 169 -0.20 -24.51 0.85
#